data_b2ab052f8a1af3594ce362c459debe40
#
_entry.id   b2ab052f8a1af3594ce362c459debe40
#
_cell.length_a   1.000
_cell.length_b   1.000
_cell.length_c   1.000
_cell.angle_alpha   90.00
_cell.angle_beta   90.00
_cell.angle_gamma   90.00
#
_symmetry.space_group_name_H-M   'P 1'
#
loop_
_entity.id
_entity.type
_entity.pdbx_description
1 polymer ?
#
loop_
_entity_poly.entity_id
_entity_poly.type
_entity_poly.pdbx_seq_one_letter_code
_entity_poly.pdbx_strand_id
1 'polypeptide(L)'
;MGNCFKNVEKMVTKTETLYNALLAIKVVSFDDIMEKASGIIGATPNRRYVYRKYVSRLIESGKLQRVRKGLYIVLSPLEKPKRHTVDKLLIASKIKKKYYLGFHTALEYYGCASSFHNEAYICVKAKNRFNPFQYKRFSFKPVFVENVTSEVEEKNHKGTIIKISSKERTFIECIDRVQYAGGWEECIKSLEGLGGLNTEKLLNLLHTYRNDILFRRVGYILELLKKRSPFYEHVNNHSLNDIEKQITGPPRYLIYREKGTLNRRWRLYIPNDFQEKLRGI
;
A
#
# COMPACT_ATOMS: atom_id res chain seq x y z
N MET A 1 22.00 -24.50 -59.13
CA MET A 1 22.48 -23.64 -58.05
C MET A 1 21.42 -23.60 -56.97
N GLY A 2 21.54 -24.48 -56.00
CA GLY A 2 20.57 -24.61 -54.90
C GLY A 2 21.04 -23.79 -53.71
N ASN A 3 20.33 -22.71 -53.40
CA ASN A 3 20.58 -21.91 -52.20
C ASN A 3 19.98 -22.65 -51.01
N CYS A 4 20.85 -23.28 -50.23
CA CYS A 4 20.52 -23.91 -48.98
C CYS A 4 20.42 -22.84 -47.89
N PHE A 5 19.21 -22.30 -47.63
CA PHE A 5 18.94 -21.48 -46.45
C PHE A 5 19.03 -22.39 -45.23
N LYS A 6 20.19 -22.42 -44.57
CA LYS A 6 20.35 -22.96 -43.24
C LYS A 6 19.58 -22.05 -42.26
N ASN A 7 18.35 -22.47 -41.92
CA ASN A 7 17.66 -21.97 -40.71
C ASN A 7 18.50 -22.35 -39.50
N VAL A 8 19.31 -21.42 -39.02
CA VAL A 8 19.97 -21.53 -37.71
C VAL A 8 18.90 -21.19 -36.69
N GLU A 9 18.14 -22.17 -36.26
CA GLU A 9 17.33 -22.04 -35.02
C GLU A 9 18.31 -21.70 -33.89
N LYS A 10 18.27 -20.44 -33.45
CA LYS A 10 19.08 -19.98 -32.34
C LYS A 10 18.61 -20.72 -31.09
N MET A 11 19.36 -21.73 -30.65
CA MET A 11 19.08 -22.45 -29.42
C MET A 11 18.91 -21.46 -28.27
N VAL A 12 17.69 -21.32 -27.77
CA VAL A 12 17.36 -20.41 -26.67
C VAL A 12 18.08 -20.90 -25.42
N THR A 13 18.97 -20.07 -24.86
CA THR A 13 19.71 -20.44 -23.64
C THR A 13 18.80 -20.50 -22.43
N LYS A 14 19.12 -21.30 -21.41
CA LYS A 14 18.37 -21.33 -20.13
C LYS A 14 18.23 -19.93 -19.50
N THR A 15 19.20 -19.03 -19.71
CA THR A 15 19.14 -17.64 -19.26
C THR A 15 18.05 -16.86 -20.00
N GLU A 16 17.95 -17.06 -21.31
CA GLU A 16 16.91 -16.42 -22.11
C GLU A 16 15.52 -16.98 -21.79
N THR A 17 15.42 -18.29 -21.59
CA THR A 17 14.18 -18.95 -21.15
C THR A 17 13.70 -18.38 -19.82
N LEU A 18 14.63 -18.19 -18.85
CA LEU A 18 14.31 -17.58 -17.56
C LEU A 18 13.86 -16.12 -17.73
N TYR A 19 14.55 -15.34 -18.55
CA TYR A 19 14.17 -13.96 -18.82
C TYR A 19 12.76 -13.88 -19.44
N ASN A 20 12.45 -14.70 -20.42
CA ASN A 20 11.15 -14.76 -21.07
C ASN A 20 10.04 -15.13 -20.06
N ALA A 21 10.31 -16.08 -19.16
CA ALA A 21 9.38 -16.43 -18.08
C ALA A 21 9.15 -15.30 -17.06
N LEU A 22 10.09 -14.37 -16.92
CA LEU A 22 9.99 -13.21 -16.03
C LEU A 22 9.34 -11.98 -16.69
N LEU A 23 9.31 -11.90 -18.02
CA LEU A 23 8.77 -10.73 -18.76
C LEU A 23 7.30 -10.41 -18.41
N ALA A 24 6.51 -11.43 -18.09
CA ALA A 24 5.12 -11.25 -17.66
C ALA A 24 4.99 -10.57 -16.27
N ILE A 25 6.09 -10.51 -15.50
CA ILE A 25 6.11 -10.00 -14.14
C ILE A 25 7.03 -8.78 -14.10
N LYS A 26 6.46 -7.58 -14.00
CA LYS A 26 7.23 -6.33 -14.07
C LYS A 26 8.24 -6.15 -12.92
N VAL A 27 7.88 -6.60 -11.71
CA VAL A 27 8.74 -6.55 -10.51
C VAL A 27 8.82 -7.93 -9.89
N VAL A 28 10.03 -8.44 -9.66
CA VAL A 28 10.27 -9.78 -9.14
C VAL A 28 11.16 -9.76 -7.90
N SER A 29 10.79 -10.55 -6.90
CA SER A 29 11.67 -10.89 -5.80
C SER A 29 12.66 -11.98 -6.23
N PHE A 30 13.74 -12.16 -5.47
CA PHE A 30 14.66 -13.28 -5.73
C PHE A 30 13.97 -14.65 -5.54
N ASP A 31 12.94 -14.73 -4.69
CA ASP A 31 12.16 -15.95 -4.52
C ASP A 31 11.30 -16.25 -5.77
N ASP A 32 10.70 -15.23 -6.40
CA ASP A 32 9.98 -15.41 -7.68
C ASP A 32 10.94 -15.92 -8.78
N ILE A 33 12.18 -15.40 -8.80
CA ILE A 33 13.22 -15.88 -9.74
C ILE A 33 13.60 -17.33 -9.45
N MET A 34 13.73 -17.70 -8.19
CA MET A 34 14.05 -19.09 -7.79
C MET A 34 12.96 -20.06 -8.21
N GLU A 35 11.69 -19.69 -8.03
CA GLU A 35 10.55 -20.50 -8.45
C GLU A 35 10.57 -20.76 -9.96
N LYS A 36 10.74 -19.70 -10.77
CA LYS A 36 10.83 -19.85 -12.23
C LYS A 36 12.07 -20.64 -12.67
N ALA A 37 13.22 -20.40 -12.00
CA ALA A 37 14.47 -21.11 -12.29
C ALA A 37 14.35 -22.63 -11.99
N SER A 38 13.65 -23.03 -10.93
CA SER A 38 13.42 -24.43 -10.59
C SER A 38 12.70 -25.18 -11.70
N GLY A 39 11.67 -24.58 -12.28
CA GLY A 39 10.93 -25.16 -13.44
C GLY A 39 11.78 -25.32 -14.71
N ILE A 40 12.80 -24.47 -14.90
CA ILE A 40 13.64 -24.47 -16.12
C ILE A 40 14.87 -25.37 -15.95
N ILE A 41 15.42 -25.49 -14.74
CA ILE A 41 16.64 -26.24 -14.47
C ILE A 41 16.34 -27.72 -14.16
N GLY A 42 15.12 -28.03 -13.73
CA GLY A 42 14.66 -29.41 -13.44
C GLY A 42 15.05 -29.90 -12.03
N ALA A 43 15.56 -29.04 -11.14
CA ALA A 43 15.88 -29.35 -9.76
C ALA A 43 15.79 -28.09 -8.91
N THR A 44 15.74 -28.22 -7.59
CA THR A 44 15.83 -27.06 -6.69
C THR A 44 17.24 -26.48 -6.71
N PRO A 45 17.52 -25.42 -7.46
CA PRO A 45 18.88 -24.93 -7.63
C PRO A 45 19.35 -24.17 -6.39
N ASN A 46 20.68 -24.19 -6.16
CA ASN A 46 21.27 -23.37 -5.11
C ASN A 46 21.11 -21.87 -5.42
N ARG A 47 20.72 -21.06 -4.42
CA ARG A 47 20.51 -19.60 -4.57
C ARG A 47 21.74 -18.87 -5.12
N ARG A 48 22.96 -19.22 -4.64
CA ARG A 48 24.22 -18.61 -5.11
C ARG A 48 24.49 -18.94 -6.58
N TYR A 49 24.19 -20.17 -7.00
CA TYR A 49 24.32 -20.60 -8.40
C TYR A 49 23.37 -19.82 -9.31
N VAL A 50 22.06 -19.73 -8.95
CA VAL A 50 21.07 -18.95 -9.73
C VAL A 50 21.50 -17.50 -9.85
N TYR A 51 21.95 -16.89 -8.76
CA TYR A 51 22.43 -15.51 -8.79
C TYR A 51 23.60 -15.33 -9.75
N ARG A 52 24.66 -16.14 -9.60
CA ARG A 52 25.89 -16.00 -10.41
C ARG A 52 25.68 -16.34 -11.88
N LYS A 53 24.92 -17.39 -12.17
CA LYS A 53 24.79 -17.90 -13.55
C LYS A 53 23.73 -17.16 -14.35
N TYR A 54 22.64 -16.69 -13.70
CA TYR A 54 21.50 -16.14 -14.41
C TYR A 54 21.27 -14.67 -14.06
N VAL A 55 21.09 -14.34 -12.77
CA VAL A 55 20.67 -12.99 -12.36
C VAL A 55 21.75 -11.94 -12.68
N SER A 56 23.05 -12.22 -12.39
CA SER A 56 24.13 -11.28 -12.72
C SER A 56 24.19 -11.01 -14.22
N ARG A 57 24.09 -12.04 -15.05
CA ARG A 57 24.10 -11.89 -16.52
C ARG A 57 22.91 -11.09 -17.04
N LEU A 58 21.71 -11.29 -16.46
CA LEU A 58 20.54 -10.50 -16.82
C LEU A 58 20.66 -9.04 -16.38
N ILE A 59 21.35 -8.77 -15.27
CA ILE A 59 21.66 -7.39 -14.85
C ILE A 59 22.69 -6.76 -15.80
N GLU A 60 23.76 -7.45 -16.09
CA GLU A 60 24.85 -6.99 -17.01
C GLU A 60 24.33 -6.71 -18.41
N SER A 61 23.40 -7.55 -18.90
CA SER A 61 22.73 -7.35 -20.21
C SER A 61 21.61 -6.32 -20.19
N GLY A 62 21.32 -5.66 -19.04
CA GLY A 62 20.27 -4.65 -18.91
C GLY A 62 18.84 -5.20 -18.93
N LYS A 63 18.65 -6.52 -18.86
CA LYS A 63 17.33 -7.18 -18.82
C LYS A 63 16.69 -7.16 -17.44
N LEU A 64 17.51 -7.12 -16.39
CA LEU A 64 17.09 -6.89 -15.00
C LEU A 64 17.75 -5.66 -14.43
N GLN A 65 16.97 -4.85 -13.72
CA GLN A 65 17.49 -3.74 -12.94
C GLN A 65 17.29 -3.99 -11.46
N ARG A 66 18.35 -3.87 -10.68
CA ARG A 66 18.30 -4.05 -9.23
C ARG A 66 17.65 -2.86 -8.55
N VAL A 67 16.58 -3.09 -7.78
CA VAL A 67 15.95 -2.10 -6.89
C VAL A 67 16.71 -2.09 -5.55
N ARG A 68 16.90 -3.27 -4.98
CA ARG A 68 17.69 -3.56 -3.79
C ARG A 68 18.13 -5.03 -3.81
N LYS A 69 18.91 -5.46 -2.80
CA LYS A 69 19.27 -6.88 -2.68
C LYS A 69 18.02 -7.76 -2.65
N GLY A 70 17.90 -8.64 -3.63
CA GLY A 70 16.81 -9.60 -3.74
C GLY A 70 15.50 -9.06 -4.34
N LEU A 71 15.51 -7.84 -4.91
CA LEU A 71 14.35 -7.24 -5.57
C LEU A 71 14.78 -6.58 -6.89
N TYR A 72 14.12 -6.92 -7.98
CA TYR A 72 14.49 -6.53 -9.33
C TYR A 72 13.28 -6.10 -10.16
N ILE A 73 13.55 -5.26 -11.15
CA ILE A 73 12.61 -4.90 -12.20
C ILE A 73 13.03 -5.64 -13.45
N VAL A 74 12.05 -6.25 -14.11
CA VAL A 74 12.23 -6.88 -15.42
C VAL A 74 11.99 -5.83 -16.49
N LEU A 75 13.02 -5.58 -17.31
CA LEU A 75 12.96 -4.63 -18.41
C LEU A 75 12.61 -5.38 -19.69
N SER A 76 11.62 -4.89 -20.43
CA SER A 76 11.35 -5.41 -21.78
C SER A 76 12.47 -5.02 -22.74
N PRO A 77 12.62 -5.69 -23.90
CA PRO A 77 13.68 -5.38 -24.86
C PRO A 77 13.69 -3.92 -25.35
N LEU A 78 12.54 -3.24 -25.30
CA LEU A 78 12.40 -1.84 -25.72
C LEU A 78 12.66 -0.83 -24.58
N GLU A 79 12.73 -1.29 -23.34
CA GLU A 79 12.94 -0.42 -22.17
C GLU A 79 14.43 -0.23 -21.85
N LYS A 80 14.81 1.02 -21.61
CA LYS A 80 16.17 1.35 -21.18
C LYS A 80 16.24 1.51 -19.66
N PRO A 81 17.27 0.97 -18.96
CA PRO A 81 17.40 1.05 -17.50
C PRO A 81 17.27 2.46 -16.91
N LYS A 82 17.77 3.48 -17.61
CA LYS A 82 17.72 4.87 -17.14
C LYS A 82 16.35 5.55 -17.34
N ARG A 83 15.55 5.12 -18.34
CA ARG A 83 14.32 5.83 -18.77
C ARG A 83 13.01 5.11 -18.45
N HIS A 84 13.07 3.89 -17.88
CA HIS A 84 11.83 3.20 -17.52
C HIS A 84 11.19 3.82 -16.29
N THR A 85 9.87 3.79 -16.25
CA THR A 85 9.07 4.15 -15.09
C THR A 85 8.50 2.88 -14.48
N VAL A 86 8.53 2.78 -13.16
CA VAL A 86 7.93 1.66 -12.43
C VAL A 86 6.98 2.20 -11.40
N ASP A 87 5.83 1.57 -11.33
CA ASP A 87 4.80 1.86 -10.33
C ASP A 87 5.30 1.47 -8.94
N LYS A 88 5.20 2.41 -7.99
CA LYS A 88 5.65 2.16 -6.60
C LYS A 88 4.90 1.04 -5.92
N LEU A 89 3.60 0.81 -6.27
CA LEU A 89 2.79 -0.25 -5.66
C LEU A 89 3.30 -1.63 -6.07
N LEU A 90 3.77 -1.80 -7.33
CA LEU A 90 4.38 -3.04 -7.78
C LEU A 90 5.68 -3.34 -7.02
N ILE A 91 6.54 -2.34 -6.81
CA ILE A 91 7.76 -2.51 -6.01
C ILE A 91 7.39 -2.85 -4.56
N ALA A 92 6.46 -2.10 -3.96
CA ALA A 92 6.03 -2.29 -2.58
C ALA A 92 5.47 -3.68 -2.34
N SER A 93 4.70 -4.23 -3.30
CA SER A 93 4.08 -5.56 -3.21
C SER A 93 5.07 -6.72 -3.13
N LYS A 94 6.31 -6.51 -3.59
CA LYS A 94 7.35 -7.56 -3.64
C LYS A 94 8.41 -7.45 -2.53
N ILE A 95 8.27 -6.47 -1.60
CA ILE A 95 9.23 -6.28 -0.51
C ILE A 95 9.10 -7.38 0.55
N LYS A 96 7.87 -7.79 0.87
CA LYS A 96 7.55 -8.83 1.88
C LYS A 96 6.39 -9.71 1.40
N LYS A 97 6.37 -10.97 1.83
CA LYS A 97 5.27 -11.92 1.53
C LYS A 97 4.02 -11.65 2.40
N LYS A 98 4.24 -11.33 3.70
CA LYS A 98 3.18 -11.01 4.66
C LYS A 98 3.17 -9.50 4.92
N TYR A 99 2.33 -8.80 4.20
CA TYR A 99 2.20 -7.34 4.19
C TYR A 99 0.80 -6.94 3.71
N TYR A 100 0.49 -5.68 3.84
CA TYR A 100 -0.49 -4.96 3.01
C TYR A 100 -0.04 -3.52 2.80
N LEU A 101 -0.56 -2.87 1.77
CA LEU A 101 -0.39 -1.45 1.52
C LEU A 101 -1.54 -0.72 2.22
N GLY A 102 -1.22 0.24 3.08
CA GLY A 102 -2.19 0.94 3.91
C GLY A 102 -1.98 2.45 3.92
N PHE A 103 -2.77 3.14 4.71
CA PHE A 103 -2.68 4.58 4.92
C PHE A 103 -2.76 5.37 3.60
N HIS A 104 -1.94 6.40 3.44
CA HIS A 104 -1.91 7.23 2.23
C HIS A 104 -1.69 6.39 0.96
N THR A 105 -0.91 5.30 1.03
CA THR A 105 -0.69 4.41 -0.11
C THR A 105 -1.98 3.72 -0.56
N ALA A 106 -2.86 3.39 0.37
CA ALA A 106 -4.18 2.85 0.06
C ALA A 106 -5.12 3.92 -0.49
N LEU A 107 -5.08 5.15 0.06
CA LEU A 107 -5.85 6.28 -0.47
C LEU A 107 -5.49 6.59 -1.93
N GLU A 108 -4.19 6.55 -2.28
CA GLU A 108 -3.75 6.69 -3.67
C GLU A 108 -4.25 5.55 -4.56
N TYR A 109 -4.22 4.31 -4.06
CA TYR A 109 -4.74 3.17 -4.81
C TYR A 109 -6.24 3.32 -5.08
N TYR A 110 -7.01 3.80 -4.11
CA TYR A 110 -8.45 4.06 -4.28
C TYR A 110 -8.75 5.33 -5.09
N GLY A 111 -7.73 6.09 -5.48
CA GLY A 111 -7.87 7.30 -6.28
C GLY A 111 -8.49 8.49 -5.53
N CYS A 112 -8.46 8.46 -4.20
CA CYS A 112 -9.04 9.49 -3.34
C CYS A 112 -8.00 10.32 -2.58
N ALA A 113 -6.70 10.03 -2.72
CA ALA A 113 -5.66 10.84 -2.11
C ALA A 113 -5.69 12.28 -2.62
N SER A 114 -5.67 13.24 -1.72
CA SER A 114 -5.70 14.68 -2.04
C SER A 114 -4.41 15.13 -2.73
N SER A 115 -3.29 14.47 -2.44
CA SER A 115 -2.00 14.74 -3.08
C SER A 115 -1.27 13.44 -3.43
N PHE A 116 -0.28 13.50 -4.29
CA PHE A 116 0.57 12.36 -4.61
C PHE A 116 1.83 12.38 -3.75
N HIS A 117 2.06 11.30 -3.00
CA HIS A 117 3.27 11.15 -2.21
C HIS A 117 4.30 10.24 -2.89
N ASN A 118 5.57 10.59 -2.78
CA ASN A 118 6.66 9.71 -3.21
C ASN A 118 6.88 8.53 -2.22
N GLU A 119 6.18 8.51 -1.10
CA GLU A 119 6.27 7.47 -0.09
C GLU A 119 5.29 6.34 -0.37
N ALA A 120 5.71 5.11 -0.08
CA ALA A 120 4.86 3.94 0.00
C ALA A 120 4.96 3.34 1.40
N TYR A 121 3.83 3.22 2.08
CA TYR A 121 3.72 2.62 3.40
C TYR A 121 3.36 1.15 3.28
N ILE A 122 4.25 0.28 3.76
CA ILE A 122 4.10 -1.17 3.73
C ILE A 122 3.88 -1.66 5.16
N CYS A 123 2.67 -2.08 5.46
CA CYS A 123 2.26 -2.55 6.76
C CYS A 123 2.73 -3.99 6.99
N VAL A 124 3.49 -4.21 8.03
CA VAL A 124 4.11 -5.50 8.38
C VAL A 124 4.10 -5.73 9.89
N LYS A 125 4.12 -6.99 10.33
CA LYS A 125 4.40 -7.28 11.75
C LYS A 125 5.85 -6.94 12.08
N ALA A 126 6.14 -6.53 13.32
CA ALA A 126 7.48 -6.15 13.79
C ALA A 126 8.56 -7.21 13.46
N LYS A 127 8.23 -8.51 13.57
CA LYS A 127 9.13 -9.61 13.22
C LYS A 127 9.49 -9.68 11.72
N ASN A 128 8.68 -9.07 10.86
CA ASN A 128 8.89 -9.01 9.40
C ASN A 128 9.46 -7.65 8.95
N ARG A 129 10.02 -6.87 9.88
CA ARG A 129 10.59 -5.55 9.62
C ARG A 129 11.58 -5.56 8.45
N PHE A 130 11.74 -4.43 7.82
CA PHE A 130 12.79 -4.10 6.85
C PHE A 130 13.24 -2.66 7.06
N ASN A 131 14.47 -2.35 6.66
CA ASN A 131 14.95 -0.98 6.73
C ASN A 131 14.30 -0.15 5.61
N PRO A 132 13.83 1.06 5.88
CA PRO A 132 13.38 1.98 4.85
C PRO A 132 14.46 2.13 3.76
N PHE A 133 14.04 2.32 2.53
CA PHE A 133 14.97 2.54 1.42
C PHE A 133 14.31 3.39 0.33
N GLN A 134 15.15 3.96 -0.52
CA GLN A 134 14.72 4.72 -1.68
C GLN A 134 15.08 3.99 -2.97
N TYR A 135 14.21 4.15 -3.97
CA TYR A 135 14.49 3.77 -5.34
C TYR A 135 13.94 4.84 -6.28
N LYS A 136 14.82 5.47 -7.06
CA LYS A 136 14.50 6.69 -7.82
C LYS A 136 13.87 7.74 -6.88
N ARG A 137 12.70 8.28 -7.25
CA ARG A 137 11.99 9.26 -6.43
C ARG A 137 11.17 8.66 -5.29
N PHE A 138 10.96 7.34 -5.28
CA PHE A 138 10.09 6.67 -4.31
C PHE A 138 10.82 6.23 -3.05
N SER A 139 10.19 6.42 -1.90
CA SER A 139 10.63 5.96 -0.59
C SER A 139 9.69 4.88 -0.08
N PHE A 140 10.25 3.76 0.38
CA PHE A 140 9.51 2.60 0.88
C PHE A 140 9.72 2.47 2.37
N LYS A 141 8.65 2.64 3.15
CA LYS A 141 8.71 2.70 4.62
C LYS A 141 7.85 1.59 5.25
N PRO A 142 8.39 0.81 6.23
CA PRO A 142 7.58 -0.12 7.00
C PRO A 142 6.70 0.64 7.99
N VAL A 143 5.45 0.20 8.13
CA VAL A 143 4.58 0.58 9.25
C VAL A 143 4.27 -0.69 10.04
N PHE A 144 4.55 -0.65 11.36
CA PHE A 144 4.34 -1.82 12.20
C PHE A 144 2.89 -1.89 12.66
N VAL A 145 2.30 -3.09 12.45
CA VAL A 145 0.92 -3.41 12.79
C VAL A 145 0.82 -4.80 13.41
N GLU A 146 -0.17 -5.00 14.27
CA GLU A 146 -0.41 -6.29 14.93
C GLU A 146 -1.02 -7.32 13.96
N ASN A 147 -1.95 -6.90 13.12
CA ASN A 147 -2.67 -7.77 12.20
C ASN A 147 -2.43 -7.35 10.74
N VAL A 148 -1.98 -8.29 9.91
CA VAL A 148 -1.69 -8.08 8.48
C VAL A 148 -2.66 -8.83 7.56
N THR A 149 -3.75 -9.38 8.09
CA THR A 149 -4.70 -10.21 7.34
C THR A 149 -6.15 -9.73 7.43
N SER A 150 -6.58 -9.22 8.60
CA SER A 150 -7.95 -8.75 8.78
C SER A 150 -8.21 -7.53 7.89
N GLU A 151 -9.32 -7.55 7.16
CA GLU A 151 -9.72 -6.46 6.27
C GLU A 151 -8.58 -6.05 5.29
N VAL A 152 -7.90 -7.04 4.72
CA VAL A 152 -6.92 -6.90 3.65
C VAL A 152 -7.44 -7.63 2.43
N GLU A 153 -7.49 -6.93 1.32
CA GLU A 153 -8.01 -7.40 0.06
C GLU A 153 -6.87 -7.67 -0.93
N GLU A 154 -7.00 -8.73 -1.71
CA GLU A 154 -6.13 -8.99 -2.86
C GLU A 154 -6.75 -8.34 -4.10
N LYS A 155 -5.99 -7.46 -4.74
CA LYS A 155 -6.43 -6.72 -5.94
C LYS A 155 -5.44 -6.91 -7.07
N ASN A 156 -5.96 -7.05 -8.28
CA ASN A 156 -5.11 -7.02 -9.48
C ASN A 156 -4.73 -5.57 -9.80
N HIS A 157 -3.44 -5.28 -9.77
CA HIS A 157 -2.88 -3.99 -10.16
C HIS A 157 -1.85 -4.21 -11.27
N LYS A 158 -2.19 -3.81 -12.49
CA LYS A 158 -1.33 -3.94 -13.67
C LYS A 158 -0.77 -5.37 -13.86
N GLY A 159 -1.64 -6.38 -13.72
CA GLY A 159 -1.28 -7.79 -13.87
C GLY A 159 -0.59 -8.43 -12.67
N THR A 160 -0.41 -7.70 -11.56
CA THR A 160 0.17 -8.21 -10.32
C THR A 160 -0.85 -8.16 -9.18
N ILE A 161 -0.99 -9.25 -8.45
CA ILE A 161 -1.81 -9.26 -7.24
C ILE A 161 -1.07 -8.50 -6.14
N ILE A 162 -1.68 -7.44 -5.64
CA ILE A 162 -1.23 -6.67 -4.49
C ILE A 162 -2.20 -6.86 -3.31
N LYS A 163 -1.70 -6.70 -2.09
CA LYS A 163 -2.49 -6.74 -0.85
C LYS A 163 -2.67 -5.32 -0.35
N ILE A 164 -3.92 -4.93 -0.15
CA ILE A 164 -4.26 -3.57 0.25
C ILE A 164 -5.30 -3.59 1.37
N SER A 165 -5.27 -2.63 2.29
CA SER A 165 -6.33 -2.48 3.30
C SER A 165 -7.67 -2.21 2.63
N SER A 166 -8.76 -2.80 3.13
CA SER A 166 -10.12 -2.44 2.71
C SER A 166 -10.36 -0.93 2.92
N LYS A 167 -11.40 -0.38 2.30
CA LYS A 167 -11.75 1.02 2.49
C LYS A 167 -12.03 1.35 3.96
N GLU A 168 -12.75 0.46 4.65
CA GLU A 168 -13.08 0.61 6.06
C GLU A 168 -11.84 0.61 6.94
N ARG A 169 -10.94 -0.32 6.68
CA ARG A 169 -9.65 -0.37 7.40
C ARG A 169 -8.79 0.85 7.10
N THR A 170 -8.70 1.26 5.84
CA THR A 170 -7.99 2.48 5.43
C THR A 170 -8.52 3.70 6.14
N PHE A 171 -9.85 3.85 6.22
CA PHE A 171 -10.51 4.93 6.93
C PHE A 171 -10.09 4.98 8.41
N ILE A 172 -10.23 3.86 9.12
CA ILE A 172 -9.90 3.79 10.56
C ILE A 172 -8.41 4.06 10.79
N GLU A 173 -7.54 3.41 10.03
CA GLU A 173 -6.09 3.52 10.22
C GLU A 173 -5.55 4.92 9.91
N CYS A 174 -6.09 5.60 8.89
CA CYS A 174 -5.71 6.99 8.58
C CYS A 174 -6.08 7.94 9.72
N ILE A 175 -7.22 7.74 10.39
CA ILE A 175 -7.64 8.53 11.55
C ILE A 175 -6.82 8.16 12.81
N ASP A 176 -6.50 6.89 13.00
CA ASP A 176 -5.71 6.41 14.14
C ASP A 176 -4.28 6.99 14.11
N ARG A 177 -3.63 6.92 12.96
CA ARG A 177 -2.24 7.32 12.76
C ARG A 177 -2.10 8.30 11.60
N VAL A 178 -2.67 9.47 11.78
CA VAL A 178 -2.81 10.52 10.77
C VAL A 178 -1.49 10.96 10.12
N GLN A 179 -0.37 10.80 10.81
CA GLN A 179 0.97 11.09 10.27
C GLN A 179 1.33 10.24 9.04
N TYR A 180 0.73 9.06 8.89
CA TYR A 180 0.91 8.21 7.70
C TYR A 180 -0.12 8.52 6.59
N ALA A 181 -1.06 9.43 6.87
CA ALA A 181 -2.05 9.92 5.93
C ALA A 181 -1.81 11.39 5.50
N GLY A 182 -0.61 11.93 5.76
CA GLY A 182 -0.24 13.30 5.42
C GLY A 182 -0.67 14.36 6.42
N GLY A 183 -1.09 13.97 7.65
CA GLY A 183 -1.64 14.89 8.65
C GLY A 183 -3.16 15.04 8.52
N TRP A 184 -3.77 15.83 9.42
CA TRP A 184 -5.22 15.92 9.50
C TRP A 184 -5.88 16.53 8.25
N GLU A 185 -5.29 17.57 7.68
CA GLU A 185 -5.82 18.25 6.50
C GLU A 185 -5.86 17.30 5.30
N GLU A 186 -4.71 16.73 4.96
CA GLU A 186 -4.57 15.77 3.85
C GLU A 186 -5.46 14.53 4.06
N CYS A 187 -5.47 14.01 5.29
CA CYS A 187 -6.28 12.86 5.65
C CYS A 187 -7.77 13.12 5.39
N ILE A 188 -8.32 14.23 5.88
CA ILE A 188 -9.75 14.53 5.73
C ILE A 188 -10.11 14.80 4.28
N LYS A 189 -9.31 15.61 3.56
CA LYS A 189 -9.52 15.84 2.12
C LYS A 189 -9.51 14.54 1.33
N SER A 190 -8.61 13.62 1.66
CA SER A 190 -8.55 12.30 1.02
C SER A 190 -9.75 11.43 1.38
N LEU A 191 -10.16 11.43 2.65
CA LEU A 191 -11.32 10.67 3.09
C LEU A 191 -12.64 11.20 2.52
N GLU A 192 -12.76 12.51 2.22
CA GLU A 192 -13.93 13.07 1.52
C GLU A 192 -14.20 12.39 0.17
N GLY A 193 -13.15 11.92 -0.51
CA GLY A 193 -13.21 11.17 -1.76
C GLY A 193 -13.32 9.66 -1.62
N LEU A 194 -13.23 9.11 -0.41
CA LEU A 194 -13.25 7.65 -0.19
C LEU A 194 -14.69 7.12 -0.17
N GLY A 195 -15.28 6.99 -1.36
CA GLY A 195 -16.66 6.51 -1.51
C GLY A 195 -16.83 5.00 -1.32
N GLY A 196 -18.07 4.59 -1.07
CA GLY A 196 -18.48 3.18 -0.99
C GLY A 196 -18.01 2.46 0.28
N LEU A 197 -17.94 3.17 1.41
CA LEU A 197 -17.75 2.59 2.73
C LEU A 197 -18.98 1.78 3.16
N ASN A 198 -18.75 0.57 3.62
CA ASN A 198 -19.78 -0.20 4.32
C ASN A 198 -19.75 0.15 5.81
N THR A 199 -20.78 0.88 6.29
CA THR A 199 -20.80 1.39 7.66
C THR A 199 -20.85 0.26 8.69
N GLU A 200 -21.59 -0.82 8.45
CA GLU A 200 -21.66 -1.98 9.36
C GLU A 200 -20.29 -2.65 9.48
N LYS A 201 -19.63 -2.89 8.34
CA LYS A 201 -18.28 -3.45 8.29
C LYS A 201 -17.27 -2.56 9.01
N LEU A 202 -17.37 -1.24 8.84
CA LEU A 202 -16.53 -0.27 9.53
C LEU A 202 -16.74 -0.34 11.05
N LEU A 203 -17.99 -0.40 11.53
CA LEU A 203 -18.29 -0.53 12.96
C LEU A 203 -17.73 -1.82 13.54
N ASN A 204 -17.98 -2.95 12.89
CA ASN A 204 -17.47 -4.26 13.31
C ASN A 204 -15.94 -4.25 13.41
N LEU A 205 -15.27 -3.65 12.43
CA LEU A 205 -13.82 -3.52 12.45
C LEU A 205 -13.35 -2.59 13.56
N LEU A 206 -14.01 -1.43 13.74
CA LEU A 206 -13.67 -0.45 14.79
C LEU A 206 -13.70 -1.07 16.18
N HIS A 207 -14.66 -1.94 16.47
CA HIS A 207 -14.74 -2.68 17.73
C HIS A 207 -13.50 -3.54 18.02
N THR A 208 -12.81 -4.03 16.97
CA THR A 208 -11.61 -4.86 17.15
C THR A 208 -10.41 -4.08 17.70
N TYR A 209 -10.38 -2.75 17.48
CA TYR A 209 -9.28 -1.90 17.96
C TYR A 209 -9.31 -1.65 19.48
N ARG A 210 -10.48 -1.79 20.14
CA ARG A 210 -10.67 -1.59 21.58
C ARG A 210 -10.04 -0.29 22.11
N ASN A 211 -10.14 0.78 21.35
CA ASN A 211 -9.48 2.05 21.63
C ASN A 211 -10.50 3.19 21.70
N ASP A 212 -10.81 3.67 22.92
CA ASP A 212 -11.80 4.70 23.18
C ASP A 212 -11.57 6.00 22.38
N ILE A 213 -10.32 6.47 22.29
CA ILE A 213 -10.01 7.69 21.53
C ILE A 213 -10.28 7.50 20.03
N LEU A 214 -10.13 6.28 19.52
CA LEU A 214 -10.38 5.98 18.12
C LEU A 214 -11.89 6.00 17.82
N PHE A 215 -12.75 5.48 18.70
CA PHE A 215 -14.20 5.62 18.57
C PHE A 215 -14.62 7.08 18.48
N ARG A 216 -14.08 7.94 19.33
CA ARG A 216 -14.37 9.38 19.34
C ARG A 216 -13.95 10.04 18.04
N ARG A 217 -12.72 9.78 17.59
CA ARG A 217 -12.16 10.35 16.36
C ARG A 217 -12.94 9.88 15.13
N VAL A 218 -13.18 8.57 15.00
CA VAL A 218 -13.95 8.00 13.88
C VAL A 218 -15.37 8.55 13.85
N GLY A 219 -16.06 8.58 14.98
CA GLY A 219 -17.42 9.13 15.07
C GLY A 219 -17.48 10.61 14.67
N TYR A 220 -16.57 11.43 15.20
CA TYR A 220 -16.48 12.84 14.85
C TYR A 220 -16.20 13.05 13.35
N ILE A 221 -15.24 12.31 12.79
CA ILE A 221 -14.88 12.45 11.38
C ILE A 221 -16.01 11.94 10.46
N LEU A 222 -16.66 10.84 10.79
CA LEU A 222 -17.85 10.38 10.03
C LEU A 222 -18.97 11.42 10.04
N GLU A 223 -19.27 12.01 11.19
CA GLU A 223 -20.29 13.07 11.29
C GLU A 223 -19.89 14.34 10.51
N LEU A 224 -18.59 14.67 10.52
CA LEU A 224 -18.05 15.78 9.73
C LEU A 224 -18.17 15.51 8.23
N LEU A 225 -17.77 14.32 7.77
CA LEU A 225 -17.79 13.93 6.36
C LEU A 225 -19.21 13.79 5.83
N LYS A 226 -20.17 13.33 6.64
CA LYS A 226 -21.60 13.31 6.29
C LYS A 226 -22.13 14.69 5.88
N LYS A 227 -21.59 15.76 6.46
CA LYS A 227 -21.98 17.16 6.13
C LYS A 227 -21.21 17.74 4.95
N ARG A 228 -20.11 17.12 4.53
CA ARG A 228 -19.17 17.67 3.56
C ARG A 228 -19.12 16.92 2.23
N SER A 229 -19.47 15.63 2.22
CA SER A 229 -19.30 14.77 1.06
C SER A 229 -20.53 13.90 0.82
N PRO A 230 -21.05 13.87 -0.42
CA PRO A 230 -22.20 13.03 -0.78
C PRO A 230 -21.91 11.54 -0.63
N PHE A 231 -20.65 11.13 -0.65
CA PHE A 231 -20.27 9.74 -0.42
C PHE A 231 -20.62 9.21 0.97
N TYR A 232 -20.97 10.08 1.93
CA TYR A 232 -21.28 9.74 3.33
C TYR A 232 -22.75 9.98 3.71
N GLU A 233 -23.62 10.32 2.77
CA GLU A 233 -25.07 10.55 3.03
C GLU A 233 -25.75 9.28 3.59
N HIS A 234 -25.28 8.10 3.18
CA HIS A 234 -25.78 6.82 3.67
C HIS A 234 -25.45 6.54 5.15
N VAL A 235 -24.51 7.26 5.75
CA VAL A 235 -24.18 7.14 7.17
C VAL A 235 -25.35 7.65 8.00
N ASN A 236 -26.13 6.73 8.56
CA ASN A 236 -27.32 7.08 9.33
C ASN A 236 -26.99 7.45 10.80
N ASN A 237 -27.96 8.05 11.48
CA ASN A 237 -27.77 8.43 12.87
C ASN A 237 -27.69 7.21 13.82
N HIS A 238 -28.28 6.08 13.44
CA HIS A 238 -28.18 4.85 14.23
C HIS A 238 -26.72 4.40 14.35
N SER A 239 -26.01 4.33 13.23
CA SER A 239 -24.57 3.97 13.21
C SER A 239 -23.71 4.95 14.03
N LEU A 240 -24.00 6.26 13.94
CA LEU A 240 -23.29 7.26 14.77
C LEU A 240 -23.57 7.09 16.26
N ASN A 241 -24.83 6.76 16.62
CA ASN A 241 -25.21 6.50 18.01
C ASN A 241 -24.54 5.22 18.55
N ASP A 242 -24.36 4.21 17.72
CA ASP A 242 -23.67 2.98 18.12
C ASP A 242 -22.18 3.23 18.42
N ILE A 243 -21.54 4.10 17.65
CA ILE A 243 -20.17 4.56 17.97
C ILE A 243 -20.17 5.35 19.29
N GLU A 244 -21.13 6.28 19.48
CA GLU A 244 -21.23 7.12 20.65
C GLU A 244 -21.38 6.32 21.94
N LYS A 245 -22.17 5.23 21.92
CA LYS A 245 -22.35 4.31 23.07
C LYS A 245 -21.05 3.65 23.56
N GLN A 246 -20.04 3.54 22.69
CA GLN A 246 -18.73 2.95 23.04
C GLN A 246 -17.82 3.94 23.76
N ILE A 247 -18.19 5.22 23.80
CA ILE A 247 -17.35 6.27 24.37
C ILE A 247 -17.53 6.31 25.89
N THR A 248 -16.47 6.09 26.62
CA THR A 248 -16.43 6.11 28.08
C THR A 248 -15.43 7.15 28.60
N GLY A 249 -15.56 7.50 29.87
CA GLY A 249 -14.58 8.36 30.57
C GLY A 249 -14.61 9.85 30.14
N PRO A 250 -13.62 10.63 30.60
CA PRO A 250 -13.56 12.09 30.41
C PRO A 250 -13.24 12.47 28.97
N PRO A 251 -13.49 13.74 28.58
CA PRO A 251 -13.11 14.27 27.28
C PRO A 251 -11.62 14.08 26.96
N ARG A 252 -11.32 13.92 25.67
CA ARG A 252 -9.96 13.76 25.12
C ARG A 252 -9.69 14.85 24.08
N TYR A 253 -8.46 14.95 23.60
CA TYR A 253 -8.09 15.86 22.52
C TYR A 253 -8.14 15.15 21.15
N LEU A 254 -8.70 15.80 20.13
CA LEU A 254 -8.58 15.35 18.75
C LEU A 254 -7.10 15.35 18.34
N ILE A 255 -6.43 16.45 18.59
CA ILE A 255 -4.98 16.62 18.42
C ILE A 255 -4.36 16.82 19.81
N TYR A 256 -3.39 16.00 20.15
CA TYR A 256 -2.81 15.95 21.49
C TYR A 256 -2.29 17.32 21.95
N ARG A 257 -2.79 17.77 23.13
CA ARG A 257 -2.46 19.05 23.76
C ARG A 257 -2.82 20.34 23.01
N GLU A 258 -3.54 20.25 21.87
CA GLU A 258 -4.09 21.44 21.25
C GLU A 258 -5.37 21.89 21.98
N LYS A 259 -5.40 23.17 22.38
CA LYS A 259 -6.60 23.76 23.00
C LYS A 259 -7.71 23.91 21.97
N GLY A 260 -8.95 23.79 22.38
CA GLY A 260 -10.08 23.91 21.47
C GLY A 260 -11.45 23.84 22.17
N THR A 261 -12.50 23.83 21.39
CA THR A 261 -13.88 23.77 21.88
C THR A 261 -14.31 22.32 22.07
N LEU A 262 -15.02 22.05 23.19
CA LEU A 262 -15.52 20.72 23.49
C LEU A 262 -16.70 20.36 22.58
N ASN A 263 -16.52 19.35 21.75
CA ASN A 263 -17.62 18.63 21.11
C ASN A 263 -18.21 17.66 22.14
N ARG A 264 -19.42 17.94 22.62
CA ARG A 264 -20.06 17.18 23.69
C ARG A 264 -20.41 15.74 23.28
N ARG A 265 -20.89 15.54 22.06
CA ARG A 265 -21.28 14.23 21.55
C ARG A 265 -20.11 13.26 21.57
N TRP A 266 -19.00 13.66 20.95
CA TRP A 266 -17.82 12.83 20.82
C TRP A 266 -16.85 12.96 22.00
N ARG A 267 -17.16 13.84 22.98
CA ARG A 267 -16.27 14.13 24.13
C ARG A 267 -14.83 14.43 23.69
N LEU A 268 -14.70 15.25 22.63
CA LEU A 268 -13.41 15.67 22.05
C LEU A 268 -13.24 17.18 22.13
N TYR A 269 -12.07 17.62 22.54
CA TYR A 269 -11.64 18.99 22.33
C TYR A 269 -11.15 19.12 20.88
N ILE A 270 -11.83 19.92 20.10
CA ILE A 270 -11.54 20.18 18.68
C ILE A 270 -10.82 21.53 18.61
N PRO A 271 -9.60 21.61 18.00
CA PRO A 271 -8.91 22.87 17.82
C PRO A 271 -9.80 23.91 17.14
N ASN A 272 -9.77 25.15 17.59
CA ASN A 272 -10.68 26.19 17.09
C ASN A 272 -10.48 26.49 15.60
N ASP A 273 -9.25 26.39 15.13
CA ASP A 273 -8.85 26.57 13.74
C ASP A 273 -8.97 25.29 12.85
N PHE A 274 -9.45 24.17 13.44
CA PHE A 274 -9.51 22.90 12.74
C PHE A 274 -10.36 22.95 11.46
N GLN A 275 -11.51 23.62 11.52
CA GLN A 275 -12.39 23.79 10.37
C GLN A 275 -11.79 24.70 9.29
N GLU A 276 -11.02 25.72 9.69
CA GLU A 276 -10.35 26.65 8.78
C GLU A 276 -9.19 25.93 8.05
N LYS A 277 -8.37 25.19 8.80
CA LYS A 277 -7.32 24.33 8.23
C LYS A 277 -7.85 23.35 7.16
N LEU A 278 -9.06 22.81 7.35
CA LEU A 278 -9.68 21.93 6.38
C LEU A 278 -10.18 22.64 5.10
N ARG A 279 -10.40 23.94 5.15
CA ARG A 279 -10.79 24.74 3.98
C ARG A 279 -9.62 25.15 3.11
N GLY A 280 -8.39 25.01 3.60
CA GLY A 280 -7.16 25.37 2.88
C GLY A 280 -6.97 26.89 2.78
N ILE A 281 -7.44 27.62 3.78
CA ILE A 281 -7.23 29.08 3.95
C ILE A 281 -6.17 29.31 5.00
#